data_8a2f912343185a0c7c74607854f9805d
#
_entry.id   8a2f912343185a0c7c74607854f9805d
#
_cell.length_a   1.000
_cell.length_b   1.000
_cell.length_c   1.000
_cell.angle_alpha   90.00
_cell.angle_beta   90.00
_cell.angle_gamma   90.00
#
_symmetry.space_group_name_H-M   'P 1'
#
loop_
_entity.id
_entity.type
_entity.pdbx_description
1 polymer ?
#
loop_
_entity_poly.entity_id
_entity_poly.type
_entity_poly.pdbx_seq_one_letter_code
_entity_poly.pdbx_strand_id
1 'polypeptide(L)'
;ESLADDERRRQLVGLLGRHPAVAAVYAGYADGHFLYAGRPTYFSAGQRAELGLPESASAALRAVEGEGAARRETWSFVLSDGTMVAGPTLASDFDPRTRPWFEETIRRQGPALTDLYRFAWSNEPGLSAGIPMAAGGVLGFDFRLGTLARLIGEYRITPGSVVMVSAGASDVLIESEPCQEPAPAC
;
A
#
# COMPACT_ATOMS: atom_id res chain seq x y z
N GLU A 1 -14.69 -19.03 -3.27
CA GLU A 1 -14.54 -17.64 -2.85
C GLU A 1 -15.70 -17.27 -1.92
N SER A 2 -15.39 -16.83 -0.69
CA SER A 2 -16.41 -16.59 0.34
C SER A 2 -17.08 -15.22 0.11
N LEU A 3 -18.43 -15.13 0.28
CA LEU A 3 -19.16 -13.85 0.31
C LEU A 3 -18.53 -12.83 1.28
N ALA A 4 -17.90 -13.32 2.35
CA ALA A 4 -17.19 -12.51 3.32
C ALA A 4 -15.93 -11.85 2.72
N ASP A 5 -15.23 -12.52 1.80
CA ASP A 5 -14.02 -11.96 1.18
C ASP A 5 -14.36 -10.91 0.13
N ASP A 6 -15.46 -11.07 -0.60
CA ASP A 6 -15.93 -10.04 -1.53
C ASP A 6 -16.33 -8.75 -0.81
N GLU A 7 -16.96 -8.87 0.37
CA GLU A 7 -17.28 -7.71 1.19
C GLU A 7 -16.01 -7.03 1.72
N ARG A 8 -15.02 -7.80 2.20
CA ARG A 8 -13.73 -7.28 2.65
C ARG A 8 -12.98 -6.57 1.53
N ARG A 9 -12.96 -7.15 0.31
CA ARG A 9 -12.37 -6.50 -0.87
C ARG A 9 -13.03 -5.16 -1.20
N ARG A 10 -14.37 -5.10 -1.17
CA ARG A 10 -15.10 -3.83 -1.37
C ARG A 10 -14.73 -2.80 -0.32
N GLN A 11 -14.60 -3.20 0.95
CA GLN A 11 -14.17 -2.31 2.03
C GLN A 11 -12.75 -1.77 1.81
N LEU A 12 -11.79 -2.62 1.40
CA LEU A 12 -10.43 -2.18 1.08
C LEU A 12 -10.41 -1.19 -0.09
N VAL A 13 -11.17 -1.44 -1.16
CA VAL A 13 -11.32 -0.51 -2.29
C VAL A 13 -11.94 0.81 -1.84
N GLY A 14 -12.95 0.76 -0.98
CA GLY A 14 -13.57 1.95 -0.41
C GLY A 14 -12.61 2.77 0.45
N LEU A 15 -11.76 2.13 1.25
CA LEU A 15 -10.71 2.80 2.02
C LEU A 15 -9.67 3.44 1.09
N LEU A 16 -9.18 2.69 0.10
CA LEU A 16 -8.22 3.19 -0.88
C LEU A 16 -8.77 4.43 -1.62
N GLY A 17 -10.04 4.39 -2.04
CA GLY A 17 -10.68 5.49 -2.76
C GLY A 17 -10.77 6.79 -1.95
N ARG A 18 -11.02 6.69 -0.64
CA ARG A 18 -11.15 7.85 0.26
C ARG A 18 -9.81 8.50 0.65
N HIS A 19 -8.69 7.80 0.49
CA HIS A 19 -7.37 8.26 0.96
C HIS A 19 -6.35 8.35 -0.18
N PRO A 20 -6.30 9.48 -0.94
CA PRO A 20 -5.43 9.61 -2.12
C PRO A 20 -3.94 9.42 -1.84
N ALA A 21 -3.51 9.72 -0.61
CA ALA A 21 -2.11 9.55 -0.19
C ALA A 21 -1.70 8.09 0.01
N VAL A 22 -2.68 7.18 0.19
CA VAL A 22 -2.44 5.76 0.42
C VAL A 22 -2.21 5.07 -0.92
N ALA A 23 -1.12 4.34 -1.03
CA ALA A 23 -0.73 3.58 -2.20
C ALA A 23 -1.49 2.25 -2.29
N ALA A 24 -1.63 1.58 -1.15
CA ALA A 24 -2.33 0.32 -1.00
C ALA A 24 -2.94 0.19 0.39
N VAL A 25 -4.03 -0.56 0.47
CA VAL A 25 -4.68 -0.99 1.72
C VAL A 25 -4.80 -2.50 1.69
N TYR A 26 -4.49 -3.17 2.79
CA TYR A 26 -4.50 -4.62 2.82
C TYR A 26 -4.81 -5.17 4.22
N ALA A 27 -5.25 -6.42 4.25
CA ALA A 27 -5.46 -7.17 5.48
C ALA A 27 -4.63 -8.45 5.45
N GLY A 28 -3.77 -8.65 6.44
CA GLY A 28 -3.05 -9.89 6.66
C GLY A 28 -3.61 -10.59 7.89
N TYR A 29 -3.81 -11.90 7.79
CA TYR A 29 -4.41 -12.70 8.84
C TYR A 29 -3.40 -13.62 9.49
N ALA A 30 -3.68 -14.08 10.72
CA ALA A 30 -2.80 -14.95 11.49
C ALA A 30 -2.59 -16.33 10.85
N ASP A 31 -3.53 -16.80 10.04
CA ASP A 31 -3.44 -18.02 9.24
C ASP A 31 -2.61 -17.85 7.95
N GLY A 32 -2.12 -16.61 7.68
CA GLY A 32 -1.35 -16.28 6.48
C GLY A 32 -2.20 -15.90 5.28
N HIS A 33 -3.54 -15.90 5.38
CA HIS A 33 -4.39 -15.31 4.35
C HIS A 33 -4.10 -13.82 4.19
N PHE A 34 -4.21 -13.30 2.97
CA PHE A 34 -3.91 -11.90 2.67
C PHE A 34 -4.86 -11.36 1.61
N LEU A 35 -5.41 -10.19 1.86
CA LEU A 35 -6.22 -9.42 0.91
C LEU A 35 -5.58 -8.05 0.71
N TYR A 36 -5.53 -7.59 -0.53
CA TYR A 36 -4.86 -6.35 -0.91
C TYR A 36 -5.70 -5.59 -1.93
N ALA A 37 -5.73 -4.28 -1.80
CA ALA A 37 -6.22 -3.34 -2.79
C ALA A 37 -5.16 -2.25 -3.01
N GLY A 38 -4.68 -2.08 -4.23
CA GLY A 38 -3.66 -1.10 -4.58
C GLY A 38 -4.04 -0.26 -5.80
N ARG A 39 -3.39 0.91 -5.93
CA ARG A 39 -3.61 1.79 -7.07
C ARG A 39 -2.86 1.29 -8.31
N PRO A 40 -3.53 1.17 -9.47
CA PRO A 40 -2.88 0.75 -10.72
C PRO A 40 -1.69 1.62 -11.12
N THR A 41 -1.70 2.91 -10.77
CA THR A 41 -0.63 3.86 -11.07
C THR A 41 0.72 3.53 -10.40
N TYR A 42 0.72 2.64 -9.41
CA TYR A 42 1.93 2.22 -8.70
C TYR A 42 2.54 0.92 -9.23
N PHE A 43 1.96 0.34 -10.27
CA PHE A 43 2.53 -0.80 -10.96
C PHE A 43 3.43 -0.33 -12.11
N SER A 44 4.63 -0.87 -12.21
CA SER A 44 5.51 -0.64 -13.35
C SER A 44 4.88 -1.15 -14.65
N ALA A 45 5.37 -0.70 -15.80
CA ALA A 45 4.89 -1.17 -17.09
C ALA A 45 5.03 -2.70 -17.24
N GLY A 46 6.14 -3.27 -16.74
CA GLY A 46 6.35 -4.72 -16.74
C GLY A 46 5.32 -5.48 -15.91
N GLN A 47 5.06 -5.02 -14.68
CA GLN A 47 4.05 -5.62 -13.80
C GLN A 47 2.64 -5.50 -14.37
N ARG A 48 2.30 -4.37 -14.98
CA ARG A 48 1.00 -4.18 -15.65
C ARG A 48 0.82 -5.19 -16.79
N ALA A 49 1.85 -5.39 -17.60
CA ALA A 49 1.84 -6.35 -18.70
C ALA A 49 1.74 -7.81 -18.19
N GLU A 50 2.53 -8.17 -17.17
CA GLU A 50 2.53 -9.51 -16.55
C GLU A 50 1.18 -9.88 -15.98
N LEU A 51 0.52 -8.95 -15.31
CA LEU A 51 -0.79 -9.16 -14.70
C LEU A 51 -1.96 -9.01 -15.70
N GLY A 52 -1.72 -8.48 -16.90
CA GLY A 52 -2.79 -8.09 -17.80
C GLY A 52 -3.67 -6.98 -17.22
N LEU A 53 -3.07 -6.05 -16.45
CA LEU A 53 -3.78 -4.98 -15.75
C LEU A 53 -4.42 -4.02 -16.76
N PRO A 54 -5.77 -3.89 -16.81
CA PRO A 54 -6.44 -3.00 -17.74
C PRO A 54 -6.07 -1.52 -17.53
N GLU A 55 -5.97 -0.75 -18.60
CA GLU A 55 -5.73 0.71 -18.49
C GLU A 55 -6.85 1.44 -17.75
N SER A 56 -8.09 0.96 -17.91
CA SER A 56 -9.27 1.51 -17.23
C SER A 56 -9.43 1.06 -15.78
N ALA A 57 -8.48 0.27 -15.22
CA ALA A 57 -8.55 -0.16 -13.84
C ALA A 57 -8.40 1.02 -12.87
N SER A 58 -9.30 1.10 -11.91
CA SER A 58 -9.26 2.04 -10.78
C SER A 58 -8.62 1.43 -9.53
N ALA A 59 -8.64 0.10 -9.39
CA ALA A 59 -7.95 -0.65 -8.33
C ALA A 59 -7.49 -2.03 -8.82
N ALA A 60 -6.36 -2.48 -8.34
CA ALA A 60 -5.88 -3.85 -8.45
C ALA A 60 -6.09 -4.56 -7.11
N LEU A 61 -6.72 -5.71 -7.14
CA LEU A 61 -6.99 -6.56 -5.99
C LEU A 61 -6.12 -7.81 -6.05
N ARG A 62 -5.61 -8.24 -4.92
CA ARG A 62 -4.85 -9.48 -4.76
C ARG A 62 -5.35 -10.24 -3.54
N ALA A 63 -5.57 -11.52 -3.69
CA ALA A 63 -5.76 -12.43 -2.57
C ALA A 63 -4.63 -13.46 -2.56
N VAL A 64 -4.09 -13.79 -1.39
CA VAL A 64 -3.09 -14.85 -1.23
C VAL A 64 -3.64 -15.86 -0.24
N GLU A 65 -3.72 -17.12 -0.68
CA GLU A 65 -4.32 -18.23 0.05
C GLU A 65 -3.48 -19.50 -0.09
N GLY A 66 -3.77 -20.48 0.78
CA GLY A 66 -3.10 -21.76 0.80
C GLY A 66 -1.79 -21.76 1.60
N GLU A 67 -1.14 -22.90 1.64
CA GLU A 67 0.08 -23.13 2.41
C GLU A 67 1.15 -23.84 1.55
N GLY A 68 2.42 -23.60 1.88
CA GLY A 68 3.56 -24.24 1.23
C GLY A 68 3.49 -24.14 -0.29
N ALA A 69 3.71 -25.24 -0.99
CA ALA A 69 3.68 -25.30 -2.45
C ALA A 69 2.29 -25.11 -3.09
N ALA A 70 1.22 -25.22 -2.29
CA ALA A 70 -0.15 -24.96 -2.73
C ALA A 70 -0.54 -23.48 -2.62
N ARG A 71 0.33 -22.63 -2.06
CA ARG A 71 0.06 -21.20 -1.89
C ARG A 71 -0.05 -20.51 -3.24
N ARG A 72 -1.14 -19.75 -3.41
CA ARG A 72 -1.48 -19.05 -4.66
C ARG A 72 -1.86 -17.61 -4.36
N GLU A 73 -1.58 -16.75 -5.33
CA GLU A 73 -2.13 -15.40 -5.39
C GLU A 73 -3.06 -15.26 -6.58
N THR A 74 -4.24 -14.74 -6.34
CA THR A 74 -5.25 -14.46 -7.36
C THR A 74 -5.43 -12.96 -7.49
N TRP A 75 -5.30 -12.46 -8.72
CA TRP A 75 -5.51 -11.06 -9.05
C TRP A 75 -6.89 -10.82 -9.64
N SER A 76 -7.44 -9.65 -9.40
CA SER A 76 -8.62 -9.12 -10.07
C SER A 76 -8.54 -7.60 -10.11
N PHE A 77 -9.29 -6.97 -11.01
CA PHE A 77 -9.22 -5.54 -11.24
C PHE A 77 -10.59 -4.92 -11.19
N VAL A 78 -10.70 -3.78 -10.51
CA VAL A 78 -11.92 -2.96 -10.52
C VAL A 78 -11.72 -1.89 -11.58
N LEU A 79 -12.60 -1.84 -12.56
CA LEU A 79 -12.57 -0.83 -13.61
C LEU A 79 -13.18 0.49 -13.12
N SER A 80 -12.99 1.56 -13.87
CA SER A 80 -13.52 2.90 -13.54
C SER A 80 -15.05 2.97 -13.47
N ASP A 81 -15.75 2.06 -14.14
CA ASP A 81 -17.22 1.91 -14.08
C ASP A 81 -17.70 1.01 -12.93
N GLY A 82 -16.78 0.49 -12.11
CA GLY A 82 -17.06 -0.41 -11.00
C GLY A 82 -17.15 -1.90 -11.39
N THR A 83 -17.02 -2.25 -12.66
CA THR A 83 -16.98 -3.64 -13.12
C THR A 83 -15.72 -4.34 -12.58
N MET A 84 -15.86 -5.59 -12.14
CA MET A 84 -14.74 -6.42 -11.73
C MET A 84 -14.32 -7.37 -12.85
N VAL A 85 -13.04 -7.40 -13.18
CA VAL A 85 -12.42 -8.30 -14.18
C VAL A 85 -11.45 -9.23 -13.48
N ALA A 86 -11.48 -10.51 -13.85
CA ALA A 86 -10.51 -11.48 -13.35
C ALA A 86 -9.13 -11.24 -13.96
N GLY A 87 -8.11 -11.35 -13.13
CA GLY A 87 -6.70 -11.39 -13.51
C GLY A 87 -6.12 -12.81 -13.37
N PRO A 88 -4.80 -12.95 -13.42
CA PRO A 88 -4.13 -14.25 -13.32
C PRO A 88 -4.17 -14.83 -11.90
N THR A 89 -4.03 -16.16 -11.83
CA THR A 89 -3.68 -16.87 -10.59
C THR A 89 -2.27 -17.41 -10.73
N LEU A 90 -1.39 -17.05 -9.80
CA LEU A 90 0.03 -17.36 -9.83
C LEU A 90 0.43 -18.15 -8.57
N ALA A 91 1.56 -18.86 -8.64
CA ALA A 91 2.19 -19.37 -7.43
C ALA A 91 2.69 -18.21 -6.57
N SER A 92 2.63 -18.33 -5.25
CA SER A 92 3.07 -17.28 -4.34
C SER A 92 3.88 -17.84 -3.18
N ASP A 93 4.94 -17.14 -2.82
CA ASP A 93 5.71 -17.32 -1.59
C ASP A 93 5.44 -16.23 -0.55
N PHE A 94 4.57 -15.28 -0.88
CA PHE A 94 4.26 -14.15 -0.03
C PHE A 94 3.54 -14.59 1.25
N ASP A 95 4.13 -14.28 2.41
CA ASP A 95 3.51 -14.45 3.72
C ASP A 95 3.39 -13.10 4.43
N PRO A 96 2.16 -12.63 4.73
CA PRO A 96 1.97 -11.35 5.42
C PRO A 96 2.59 -11.33 6.81
N ARG A 97 2.70 -12.49 7.48
CA ARG A 97 3.20 -12.61 8.85
C ARG A 97 4.68 -12.30 8.99
N THR A 98 5.45 -12.40 7.89
CA THR A 98 6.89 -12.09 7.84
C THR A 98 7.18 -10.66 7.40
N ARG A 99 6.14 -9.83 7.29
CA ARG A 99 6.30 -8.46 6.81
C ARG A 99 6.46 -7.48 7.97
N PRO A 100 7.31 -6.42 7.82
CA PRO A 100 7.60 -5.48 8.90
C PRO A 100 6.34 -4.86 9.53
N TRP A 101 5.35 -4.49 8.71
CA TRP A 101 4.10 -3.91 9.18
C TRP A 101 3.27 -4.89 10.03
N PHE A 102 3.30 -6.18 9.73
CA PHE A 102 2.59 -7.20 10.49
C PHE A 102 3.30 -7.47 11.82
N GLU A 103 4.60 -7.79 11.76
CA GLU A 103 5.42 -8.10 12.93
C GLU A 103 5.40 -6.96 13.95
N GLU A 104 5.59 -5.71 13.49
CA GLU A 104 5.63 -4.54 14.35
C GLU A 104 4.27 -4.27 15.02
N THR A 105 3.17 -4.41 14.28
CA THR A 105 1.83 -4.23 14.83
C THR A 105 1.49 -5.28 15.89
N ILE A 106 1.83 -6.56 15.61
CA ILE A 106 1.61 -7.66 16.57
C ILE A 106 2.50 -7.47 17.81
N ARG A 107 3.77 -7.10 17.60
CA ARG A 107 4.72 -6.85 18.71
C ARG A 107 4.24 -5.72 19.64
N ARG A 108 3.71 -4.64 19.06
CA ARG A 108 3.18 -3.48 19.83
C ARG A 108 1.81 -3.73 20.44
N GLN A 109 1.08 -4.71 19.96
CA GLN A 109 -0.32 -4.93 20.30
C GLN A 109 -1.21 -3.67 20.10
N GLY A 110 -0.86 -2.85 19.14
CA GLY A 110 -1.50 -1.58 18.84
C GLY A 110 -1.06 -1.03 17.47
N PRO A 111 -1.56 0.15 17.08
CA PRO A 111 -1.15 0.79 15.84
C PRO A 111 0.38 0.96 15.79
N ALA A 112 0.95 0.66 14.62
CA ALA A 112 2.38 0.73 14.38
C ALA A 112 2.68 1.43 13.07
N LEU A 113 3.83 2.08 13.00
CA LEU A 113 4.42 2.61 11.79
C LEU A 113 5.78 1.92 11.61
N THR A 114 6.05 1.43 10.42
CA THR A 114 7.36 0.82 10.12
C THR A 114 8.43 1.88 9.88
N ASP A 115 9.68 1.49 10.00
CA ASP A 115 10.77 2.22 9.35
C ASP A 115 10.60 2.19 7.83
N LEU A 116 11.44 2.96 7.12
CA LEU A 116 11.48 2.96 5.67
C LEU A 116 11.96 1.59 5.18
N TYR A 117 11.23 0.98 4.25
CA TYR A 117 11.62 -0.28 3.64
C TYR A 117 11.15 -0.37 2.18
N ARG A 118 11.54 -1.42 1.46
CA ARG A 118 11.05 -1.65 0.11
C ARG A 118 9.84 -2.54 0.11
N PHE A 119 8.78 -2.09 -0.54
CA PHE A 119 7.56 -2.88 -0.68
C PHE A 119 7.80 -4.16 -1.47
N ALA A 120 7.23 -5.28 -1.00
CA ALA A 120 7.48 -6.60 -1.58
C ALA A 120 7.13 -6.72 -3.06
N TRP A 121 6.08 -6.03 -3.49
CA TRP A 121 5.63 -6.10 -4.87
C TRP A 121 6.32 -5.08 -5.77
N SER A 122 6.27 -3.79 -5.43
CA SER A 122 6.76 -2.72 -6.30
C SER A 122 8.26 -2.47 -6.19
N ASN A 123 8.92 -3.01 -5.15
CA ASN A 123 10.31 -2.71 -4.79
C ASN A 123 10.59 -1.20 -4.58
N GLU A 124 9.54 -0.38 -4.43
CA GLU A 124 9.66 1.05 -4.18
C GLU A 124 9.86 1.34 -2.68
N PRO A 125 10.59 2.40 -2.34
CA PRO A 125 10.78 2.80 -0.96
C PRO A 125 9.49 3.44 -0.40
N GLY A 126 9.16 3.09 0.82
CA GLY A 126 8.01 3.62 1.53
C GLY A 126 7.96 3.14 2.97
N LEU A 127 6.91 3.49 3.66
CA LEU A 127 6.60 3.01 5.00
C LEU A 127 5.16 2.51 5.05
N SER A 128 4.88 1.67 6.02
CA SER A 128 3.54 1.12 6.23
C SER A 128 3.04 1.43 7.63
N ALA A 129 1.77 1.77 7.71
CA ALA A 129 1.04 1.78 8.98
C ALA A 129 0.28 0.46 9.13
N GLY A 130 0.29 -0.10 10.34
CA GLY A 130 -0.47 -1.29 10.69
C GLY A 130 -1.41 -1.02 11.86
N ILE A 131 -2.61 -1.59 11.82
CA ILE A 131 -3.61 -1.50 12.88
C ILE A 131 -4.09 -2.93 13.19
N PRO A 132 -4.05 -3.39 14.44
CA PRO A 132 -4.55 -4.72 14.80
C PRO A 132 -6.06 -4.81 14.55
N MET A 133 -6.51 -5.93 13.97
CA MET A 133 -7.93 -6.20 13.74
C MET A 133 -8.52 -7.05 14.87
N ALA A 134 -9.75 -6.75 15.28
CA ALA A 134 -10.45 -7.48 16.33
C ALA A 134 -10.64 -8.98 16.00
N ALA A 135 -10.77 -9.32 14.73
CA ALA A 135 -10.89 -10.70 14.25
C ALA A 135 -9.54 -11.45 14.14
N GLY A 136 -8.45 -10.84 14.61
CA GLY A 136 -7.09 -11.34 14.46
C GLY A 136 -6.45 -10.97 13.13
N GLY A 137 -5.19 -10.56 13.18
CA GLY A 137 -4.44 -10.06 12.04
C GLY A 137 -4.24 -8.54 12.04
N VAL A 138 -3.82 -7.99 10.92
CA VAL A 138 -3.43 -6.58 10.78
C VAL A 138 -4.03 -5.98 9.52
N LEU A 139 -4.69 -4.83 9.65
CA LEU A 139 -5.02 -3.94 8.54
C LEU A 139 -3.83 -3.02 8.28
N GLY A 140 -3.32 -3.01 7.06
CA GLY A 140 -2.13 -2.25 6.69
C GLY A 140 -2.40 -1.21 5.60
N PHE A 141 -1.57 -0.17 5.59
CA PHE A 141 -1.61 0.94 4.66
C PHE A 141 -0.19 1.27 4.19
N ASP A 142 0.02 1.31 2.89
CA ASP A 142 1.32 1.69 2.32
C ASP A 142 1.34 3.15 1.90
N PHE A 143 2.43 3.84 2.24
CA PHE A 143 2.73 5.21 1.87
C PHE A 143 4.06 5.25 1.12
N ARG A 144 4.03 5.63 -0.15
CA ARG A 144 5.27 5.81 -0.94
C ARG A 144 6.02 7.06 -0.49
N LEU A 145 7.34 6.95 -0.44
CA LEU A 145 8.20 8.07 -0.04
C LEU A 145 7.95 9.33 -0.89
N GLY A 146 7.83 9.18 -2.21
CA GLY A 146 7.55 10.32 -3.10
C GLY A 146 6.18 10.98 -2.87
N THR A 147 5.15 10.20 -2.47
CA THR A 147 3.84 10.77 -2.10
C THR A 147 3.93 11.56 -0.80
N LEU A 148 4.66 11.04 0.18
CA LEU A 148 4.90 11.73 1.45
C LEU A 148 5.69 13.03 1.23
N ALA A 149 6.74 13.00 0.39
CA ALA A 149 7.52 14.17 0.04
C ALA A 149 6.64 15.29 -0.57
N ARG A 150 5.76 14.93 -1.49
CA ARG A 150 4.82 15.88 -2.10
C ARG A 150 3.84 16.47 -1.07
N LEU A 151 3.23 15.62 -0.23
CA LEU A 151 2.31 16.08 0.81
C LEU A 151 2.99 17.04 1.79
N ILE A 152 4.21 16.71 2.22
CA ILE A 152 4.98 17.56 3.13
C ILE A 152 5.31 18.91 2.46
N GLY A 153 5.62 18.90 1.16
CA GLY A 153 5.85 20.12 0.39
C GLY A 153 4.64 21.07 0.36
N GLU A 154 3.41 20.54 0.48
CA GLU A 154 2.17 21.33 0.55
C GLU A 154 1.96 22.02 1.91
N TYR A 155 2.64 21.59 2.99
CA TYR A 155 2.52 22.15 4.35
C TYR A 155 3.58 23.20 4.68
N ARG A 156 4.06 23.96 3.69
CA ARG A 156 5.03 25.04 3.94
C ARG A 156 4.40 26.20 4.67
N ILE A 157 5.06 26.66 5.73
CA ILE A 157 4.60 27.80 6.53
C ILE A 157 4.97 29.11 5.83
N THR A 158 6.10 29.15 5.14
CA THR A 158 6.59 30.29 4.33
C THR A 158 7.27 29.80 3.05
N PRO A 159 7.41 30.64 2.00
CA PRO A 159 8.07 30.25 0.76
C PRO A 159 9.50 29.73 0.93
N GLY A 160 10.24 30.24 1.91
CA GLY A 160 11.62 29.80 2.22
C GLY A 160 11.72 28.65 3.23
N SER A 161 10.59 28.07 3.69
CA SER A 161 10.63 26.99 4.66
C SER A 161 11.11 25.71 4.01
N VAL A 162 11.95 24.98 4.72
CA VAL A 162 12.33 23.58 4.43
C VAL A 162 11.64 22.71 5.46
N VAL A 163 10.94 21.67 5.00
CA VAL A 163 10.32 20.66 5.86
C VAL A 163 11.14 19.38 5.76
N MET A 164 11.59 18.86 6.88
CA MET A 164 12.33 17.59 6.97
C MET A 164 11.52 16.58 7.76
N VAL A 165 11.51 15.35 7.28
CA VAL A 165 11.01 14.19 8.01
C VAL A 165 12.19 13.27 8.28
N SER A 166 12.43 12.96 9.55
CA SER A 166 13.53 12.10 9.97
C SER A 166 13.01 10.85 10.67
N ALA A 167 13.71 9.75 10.49
CA ALA A 167 13.57 8.55 11.31
C ALA A 167 14.69 8.56 12.35
N GLY A 168 14.35 8.87 13.61
CA GLY A 168 15.36 9.04 14.67
C GLY A 168 16.16 10.33 14.56
N ALA A 169 17.35 10.35 15.14
CA ALA A 169 18.14 11.57 15.30
C ALA A 169 19.03 11.93 14.09
N SER A 170 19.23 11.04 13.15
CA SER A 170 20.27 11.19 12.13
C SER A 170 19.84 10.93 10.67
N ASP A 171 18.71 10.25 10.46
CA ASP A 171 18.30 9.85 9.12
C ASP A 171 17.21 10.76 8.58
N VAL A 172 17.55 11.66 7.66
CA VAL A 172 16.58 12.46 6.91
C VAL A 172 15.96 11.59 5.83
N LEU A 173 14.66 11.31 5.95
CA LEU A 173 13.90 10.50 4.98
C LEU A 173 13.40 11.35 3.81
N ILE A 174 13.00 12.58 4.09
CA ILE A 174 12.43 13.52 3.13
C ILE A 174 12.89 14.92 3.49
N GLU A 175 13.36 15.64 2.49
CA GLU A 175 13.64 17.07 2.56
C GLU A 175 12.88 17.77 1.43
N SER A 176 12.11 18.80 1.75
CA SER A 176 11.47 19.63 0.73
C SER A 176 12.45 20.67 0.22
N GLU A 177 12.58 20.81 -1.09
CA GLU A 177 13.39 21.90 -1.65
C GLU A 177 12.77 23.26 -1.33
N PRO A 178 13.60 24.30 -1.01
CA PRO A 178 13.08 25.64 -0.83
C PRO A 178 12.47 26.17 -2.12
N CYS A 179 11.36 26.88 -2.01
CA CYS A 179 10.75 27.52 -3.16
C CYS A 179 11.63 28.69 -3.65
N GLN A 180 12.08 28.65 -4.89
CA GLN A 180 12.79 29.78 -5.51
C GLN A 180 11.77 30.77 -6.06
N GLU A 181 11.74 32.01 -5.53
CA GLU A 181 10.94 33.08 -6.13
C GLU A 181 11.56 33.54 -7.47
N PRO A 182 10.75 33.87 -8.49
CA PRO A 182 9.30 33.93 -8.51
C PRO A 182 8.67 32.79 -9.32
N ALA A 183 7.95 31.90 -8.65
CA ALA A 183 7.10 30.94 -9.36
C ALA A 183 5.62 31.21 -9.04
N PRO A 184 4.74 31.26 -10.03
CA PRO A 184 3.30 31.40 -9.79
C PRO A 184 2.73 30.07 -9.30
N ALA A 185 2.74 29.79 -8.04
CA ALA A 185 2.31 28.57 -7.35
C ALA A 185 3.45 27.61 -6.97
N CYS A 186 3.99 27.81 -5.80
CA CYS A 186 4.53 26.71 -5.00
C CYS A 186 3.43 26.07 -4.18
#